data_c642769c0c6f3c689127b434d9040c0e
#
_entry.id   c642769c0c6f3c689127b434d9040c0e
#
_cell.length_a   1.000
_cell.length_b   1.000
_cell.length_c   1.000
_cell.angle_alpha   90.00
_cell.angle_beta   90.00
_cell.angle_gamma   90.00
#
_symmetry.space_group_name_H-M   'P 1'
#
loop_
_entity.id
_entity.type
_entity.pdbx_description
1 polymer ?
#
loop_
_entity_poly.entity_id
_entity_poly.type
_entity_poly.pdbx_seq_one_letter_code
_entity_poly.pdbx_strand_id
1 'polypeptide(L)'
;MTAYAEILIVAFVAQLAVLPGEKVQFMIAALATRYDPRVVVAAAGSAFAGWTAVEIAFGRALQSALPGVVLDGVTATLFFVFAYLLYRSMPERPSERGADGEGVVGDADPEANDAVFGALESVRLPGPLERYAGSFGGFIPIFILTATGEFGDKTQLVTIGLAVQYGATSAIWLGEMLAIIPISLANAYVFHTFAHRFNMRRAHFASAVLFAFFGADTLLAILTGFSVWETFIGAVSAAAAGVV
;
A
#
# COMPACT_ATOMS: atom_id res chain seq x y z
N MET A 1 -16.92 -19.83 2.94
CA MET A 1 -16.02 -19.50 1.80
C MET A 1 -16.27 -18.09 1.28
N THR A 2 -17.51 -17.61 1.30
CA THR A 2 -17.89 -16.23 0.88
C THR A 2 -17.16 -15.14 1.67
N ALA A 3 -17.12 -15.23 2.99
CA ALA A 3 -16.44 -14.23 3.82
C ALA A 3 -14.93 -14.09 3.54
N TYR A 4 -14.23 -15.18 3.23
CA TYR A 4 -12.80 -15.12 2.90
C TYR A 4 -12.53 -14.36 1.60
N ALA A 5 -13.29 -14.65 0.54
CA ALA A 5 -13.15 -13.98 -0.75
C ALA A 5 -13.52 -12.50 -0.66
N GLU A 6 -14.52 -12.17 0.12
CA GLU A 6 -14.94 -10.80 0.41
C GLU A 6 -13.82 -10.00 1.06
N ILE A 7 -13.24 -10.51 2.16
CA ILE A 7 -12.11 -9.86 2.86
C ILE A 7 -10.90 -9.71 1.92
N LEU A 8 -10.60 -10.73 1.11
CA LEU A 8 -9.53 -10.67 0.13
C LEU A 8 -9.74 -9.54 -0.88
N ILE A 9 -10.96 -9.39 -1.43
CA ILE A 9 -11.29 -8.34 -2.38
C ILE A 9 -11.19 -6.96 -1.72
N VAL A 10 -11.71 -6.82 -0.50
CA VAL A 10 -11.61 -5.56 0.25
C VAL A 10 -10.17 -5.17 0.47
N ALA A 11 -9.33 -6.10 0.95
CA ALA A 11 -7.92 -5.85 1.19
C ALA A 11 -7.17 -5.51 -0.11
N PHE A 12 -7.44 -6.23 -1.20
CA PHE A 12 -6.89 -5.95 -2.52
C PHE A 12 -7.24 -4.54 -3.01
N VAL A 13 -8.52 -4.16 -2.94
CA VAL A 13 -8.99 -2.84 -3.41
C VAL A 13 -8.46 -1.72 -2.53
N ALA A 14 -8.47 -1.89 -1.20
CA ALA A 14 -7.96 -0.91 -0.27
C ALA A 14 -6.46 -0.67 -0.49
N GLN A 15 -5.68 -1.74 -0.62
CA GLN A 15 -4.26 -1.65 -0.90
C GLN A 15 -3.98 -1.02 -2.26
N LEU A 16 -4.71 -1.41 -3.30
CA LEU A 16 -4.59 -0.83 -4.64
C LEU A 16 -4.85 0.68 -4.65
N ALA A 17 -5.73 1.16 -3.78
CA ALA A 17 -6.07 2.58 -3.65
C ALA A 17 -4.95 3.42 -3.01
N VAL A 18 -4.16 2.86 -2.09
CA VAL A 18 -3.08 3.60 -1.42
C VAL A 18 -1.73 3.52 -2.13
N LEU A 19 -1.49 2.46 -2.90
CA LEU A 19 -0.22 2.26 -3.62
C LEU A 19 0.22 3.40 -4.54
N PRO A 20 -0.69 4.13 -5.25
CA PRO A 20 -0.26 5.22 -6.10
C PRO A 20 0.36 6.37 -5.31
N GLY A 21 1.64 6.67 -5.58
CA GLY A 21 2.36 7.77 -4.92
C GLY A 21 3.08 7.39 -3.64
N GLU A 22 3.15 6.11 -3.31
CA GLU A 22 3.99 5.65 -2.20
C GLU A 22 5.47 5.77 -2.49
N LYS A 23 6.21 6.24 -1.49
CA LYS A 23 7.67 6.43 -1.57
C LYS A 23 8.41 5.16 -1.95
N VAL A 24 7.96 4.01 -1.41
CA VAL A 24 8.60 2.72 -1.64
C VAL A 24 8.43 2.26 -3.08
N GLN A 25 7.33 2.59 -3.74
CA GLN A 25 7.15 2.29 -5.15
C GLN A 25 8.14 3.06 -6.04
N PHE A 26 8.44 4.33 -5.72
CA PHE A 26 9.49 5.09 -6.39
C PHE A 26 10.89 4.53 -6.08
N MET A 27 11.12 4.10 -4.84
CA MET A 27 12.37 3.45 -4.46
C MET A 27 12.59 2.15 -5.22
N ILE A 28 11.56 1.31 -5.37
CA ILE A 28 11.62 0.08 -6.19
C ILE A 28 12.00 0.42 -7.65
N ALA A 29 11.36 1.43 -8.23
CA ALA A 29 11.66 1.88 -9.58
C ALA A 29 13.10 2.36 -9.72
N ALA A 30 13.59 3.17 -8.78
CA ALA A 30 14.98 3.66 -8.76
C ALA A 30 15.98 2.50 -8.62
N LEU A 31 15.77 1.59 -7.68
CA LEU A 31 16.65 0.45 -7.45
C LEU A 31 16.68 -0.49 -8.65
N ALA A 32 15.58 -0.67 -9.37
CA ALA A 32 15.53 -1.49 -10.58
C ALA A 32 16.34 -0.93 -11.75
N THR A 33 16.83 0.33 -11.68
CA THR A 33 17.78 0.88 -12.66
C THR A 33 19.21 0.36 -12.50
N ARG A 34 19.58 -0.11 -11.30
CA ARG A 34 20.95 -0.59 -10.98
C ARG A 34 21.01 -2.07 -10.59
N TYR A 35 19.90 -2.62 -10.13
CA TYR A 35 19.80 -4.01 -9.68
C TYR A 35 18.82 -4.81 -10.55
N ASP A 36 18.96 -6.12 -10.56
CA ASP A 36 17.99 -6.98 -11.26
C ASP A 36 16.58 -6.72 -10.70
N PRO A 37 15.61 -6.32 -11.53
CA PRO A 37 14.25 -6.05 -11.10
C PRO A 37 13.61 -7.17 -10.29
N ARG A 38 13.96 -8.43 -10.58
CA ARG A 38 13.45 -9.61 -9.84
C ARG A 38 13.97 -9.63 -8.42
N VAL A 39 15.25 -9.29 -8.22
CA VAL A 39 15.87 -9.21 -6.90
C VAL A 39 15.26 -8.06 -6.11
N VAL A 40 15.08 -6.90 -6.76
CA VAL A 40 14.44 -5.73 -6.12
C VAL A 40 13.03 -6.06 -5.65
N VAL A 41 12.20 -6.63 -6.54
CA VAL A 41 10.80 -6.98 -6.19
C VAL A 41 10.73 -8.10 -5.18
N ALA A 42 11.62 -9.11 -5.26
CA ALA A 42 11.67 -10.17 -4.26
C ALA A 42 12.06 -9.65 -2.87
N ALA A 43 13.05 -8.76 -2.79
CA ALA A 43 13.48 -8.15 -1.53
C ALA A 43 12.39 -7.24 -0.94
N ALA A 44 11.87 -6.30 -1.74
CA ALA A 44 10.80 -5.41 -1.31
C ALA A 44 9.52 -6.18 -0.95
N GLY A 45 9.10 -7.12 -1.79
CA GLY A 45 7.93 -7.96 -1.54
C GLY A 45 8.05 -8.80 -0.27
N SER A 46 9.27 -9.28 0.06
CA SER A 46 9.52 -9.97 1.34
C SER A 46 9.40 -9.03 2.54
N ALA A 47 9.84 -7.77 2.41
CA ALA A 47 9.68 -6.76 3.44
C ALA A 47 8.20 -6.42 3.66
N PHE A 48 7.45 -6.18 2.59
CA PHE A 48 6.00 -5.96 2.64
C PHE A 48 5.28 -7.14 3.29
N ALA A 49 5.57 -8.37 2.83
CA ALA A 49 4.94 -9.57 3.37
C ALA A 49 5.17 -9.72 4.88
N GLY A 50 6.38 -9.40 5.35
CA GLY A 50 6.72 -9.40 6.77
C GLY A 50 5.97 -8.31 7.55
N TRP A 51 5.95 -7.08 7.06
CA TRP A 51 5.23 -5.97 7.70
C TRP A 51 3.73 -6.23 7.75
N THR A 52 3.09 -6.60 6.65
CA THR A 52 1.67 -6.97 6.62
C THR A 52 1.32 -8.03 7.67
N ALA A 53 2.17 -9.04 7.85
CA ALA A 53 1.95 -10.04 8.90
C ALA A 53 2.02 -9.45 10.31
N VAL A 54 2.96 -8.54 10.58
CA VAL A 54 3.09 -7.83 11.87
C VAL A 54 1.88 -6.94 12.11
N GLU A 55 1.43 -6.21 11.11
CA GLU A 55 0.27 -5.30 11.17
C GLU A 55 -1.03 -6.05 11.44
N ILE A 56 -1.24 -7.18 10.77
CA ILE A 56 -2.39 -8.08 11.04
C ILE A 56 -2.34 -8.59 12.49
N ALA A 57 -1.17 -8.98 12.96
CA ALA A 57 -1.00 -9.42 14.35
C ALA A 57 -1.28 -8.30 15.35
N PHE A 58 -0.87 -7.06 15.03
CA PHE A 58 -1.16 -5.88 15.83
C PHE A 58 -2.66 -5.55 15.83
N GLY A 59 -3.32 -5.59 14.67
CA GLY A 59 -4.77 -5.41 14.56
C GLY A 59 -5.54 -6.44 15.40
N ARG A 60 -5.08 -7.71 15.39
CA ARG A 60 -5.64 -8.75 16.26
C ARG A 60 -5.46 -8.41 17.76
N ALA A 61 -4.31 -7.91 18.14
CA ALA A 61 -4.06 -7.51 19.53
C ALA A 61 -5.01 -6.39 19.94
N LEU A 62 -5.23 -5.39 19.10
CA LEU A 62 -6.22 -4.33 19.33
C LEU A 62 -7.63 -4.89 19.44
N GLN A 63 -8.03 -5.80 18.55
CA GLN A 63 -9.34 -6.45 18.55
C GLN A 63 -9.59 -7.21 19.86
N SER A 64 -8.56 -7.84 20.42
CA SER A 64 -8.67 -8.56 21.70
C SER A 64 -8.69 -7.65 22.91
N ALA A 65 -8.17 -6.43 22.81
CA ALA A 65 -8.00 -5.49 23.92
C ALA A 65 -9.16 -4.48 24.04
N LEU A 66 -9.90 -4.21 22.96
CA LEU A 66 -10.90 -3.16 22.89
C LEU A 66 -12.31 -3.73 22.58
N PRO A 67 -13.38 -3.11 23.14
CA PRO A 67 -14.75 -3.46 22.77
C PRO A 67 -15.06 -3.19 21.30
N GLY A 68 -15.92 -4.00 20.67
CA GLY A 68 -16.24 -3.90 19.23
C GLY A 68 -16.67 -2.50 18.79
N VAL A 69 -17.54 -1.83 19.52
CA VAL A 69 -17.98 -0.45 19.20
C VAL A 69 -16.82 0.55 19.16
N VAL A 70 -15.81 0.36 20.03
CA VAL A 70 -14.61 1.22 20.03
C VAL A 70 -13.76 0.91 18.80
N LEU A 71 -13.64 -0.36 18.43
CA LEU A 71 -12.91 -0.79 17.25
C LEU A 71 -13.52 -0.24 15.96
N ASP A 72 -14.84 -0.35 15.82
CA ASP A 72 -15.56 0.17 14.67
C ASP A 72 -15.39 1.69 14.57
N GLY A 73 -15.46 2.41 15.70
CA GLY A 73 -15.19 3.83 15.78
C GLY A 73 -13.75 4.20 15.39
N VAL A 74 -12.76 3.41 15.82
CA VAL A 74 -11.35 3.57 15.41
C VAL A 74 -11.20 3.35 13.91
N THR A 75 -11.79 2.29 13.37
CA THR A 75 -11.74 1.97 11.94
C THR A 75 -12.34 3.07 11.08
N ALA A 76 -13.55 3.55 11.43
CA ALA A 76 -14.18 4.67 10.74
C ALA A 76 -13.32 5.94 10.78
N THR A 77 -12.74 6.23 11.95
CA THR A 77 -11.84 7.38 12.13
C THR A 77 -10.60 7.26 11.24
N LEU A 78 -9.98 6.09 11.21
CA LEU A 78 -8.81 5.83 10.35
C LEU A 78 -9.15 6.03 8.88
N PHE A 79 -10.25 5.53 8.38
CA PHE A 79 -10.67 5.73 7.00
C PHE A 79 -10.86 7.21 6.65
N PHE A 80 -11.45 8.02 7.53
CA PHE A 80 -11.56 9.47 7.31
C PHE A 80 -10.22 10.19 7.38
N VAL A 81 -9.34 9.79 8.30
CA VAL A 81 -7.96 10.31 8.36
C VAL A 81 -7.23 10.02 7.05
N PHE A 82 -7.36 8.81 6.49
CA PHE A 82 -6.78 8.47 5.20
C PHE A 82 -7.36 9.27 4.06
N ALA A 83 -8.68 9.36 3.98
CA ALA A 83 -9.34 10.19 2.99
C ALA A 83 -8.80 11.63 3.02
N TYR A 84 -8.67 12.19 4.21
CA TYR A 84 -8.13 13.55 4.42
C TYR A 84 -6.64 13.64 4.02
N LEU A 85 -5.80 12.69 4.45
CA LEU A 85 -4.38 12.70 4.12
C LEU A 85 -4.14 12.55 2.62
N LEU A 86 -4.86 11.67 1.94
CA LEU A 86 -4.81 11.50 0.49
C LEU A 86 -5.30 12.75 -0.24
N TYR A 87 -6.38 13.37 0.23
CA TYR A 87 -6.86 14.62 -0.31
C TYR A 87 -5.83 15.75 -0.15
N ARG A 88 -5.22 15.88 1.02
CA ARG A 88 -4.23 16.90 1.32
C ARG A 88 -2.90 16.70 0.57
N SER A 89 -2.52 15.46 0.32
CA SER A 89 -1.29 15.10 -0.40
C SER A 89 -1.44 15.10 -1.93
N MET A 90 -2.59 15.55 -2.45
CA MET A 90 -2.78 15.66 -3.90
C MET A 90 -1.80 16.66 -4.52
N PRO A 91 -1.10 16.29 -5.61
CA PRO A 91 -0.29 17.23 -6.37
C PRO A 91 -1.10 18.43 -6.84
N GLU A 92 -0.49 19.62 -6.84
CA GLU A 92 -1.11 20.83 -7.35
C GLU A 92 -1.50 20.70 -8.82
N ARG A 93 -2.50 21.47 -9.25
CA ARG A 93 -2.84 21.54 -10.69
C ARG A 93 -1.67 22.21 -11.39
N PRO A 94 -1.21 21.69 -12.54
CA PRO A 94 -0.31 22.44 -13.40
C PRO A 94 -0.96 23.80 -13.65
N SER A 95 -0.35 24.86 -13.14
CA SER A 95 -0.83 26.22 -13.44
C SER A 95 -0.58 26.47 -14.91
N GLU A 96 -1.54 27.04 -15.63
CA GLU A 96 -1.42 27.47 -17.04
C GLU A 96 -0.45 28.66 -17.22
N ARG A 97 0.42 28.90 -16.25
CA ARG A 97 1.48 29.92 -16.30
C ARG A 97 2.82 29.27 -16.54
N GLY A 98 3.25 29.33 -17.77
CA GLY A 98 4.62 29.09 -18.19
C GLY A 98 4.76 27.77 -18.96
N ALA A 99 4.79 27.89 -20.28
CA ALA A 99 5.20 26.83 -21.21
C ALA A 99 6.72 26.53 -21.13
N ASP A 100 7.37 26.91 -20.02
CA ASP A 100 8.81 26.77 -19.81
C ASP A 100 9.14 26.15 -18.43
N GLY A 101 8.28 25.30 -17.92
CA GLY A 101 8.52 24.54 -16.69
C GLY A 101 8.35 23.05 -16.97
N GLU A 102 9.44 22.34 -17.14
CA GLU A 102 9.53 20.89 -17.18
C GLU A 102 8.63 20.29 -16.10
N GLY A 103 7.56 19.66 -16.54
CA GLY A 103 6.66 18.88 -15.68
C GLY A 103 7.42 17.67 -15.18
N VAL A 104 7.96 17.81 -13.98
CA VAL A 104 8.66 16.76 -13.23
C VAL A 104 7.65 15.67 -12.84
N VAL A 105 7.30 14.82 -13.78
CA VAL A 105 6.81 13.46 -13.53
C VAL A 105 7.27 12.60 -14.71
N GLY A 106 8.53 12.16 -14.65
CA GLY A 106 9.00 11.25 -15.68
C GLY A 106 10.49 11.02 -15.80
N ASP A 107 11.31 11.96 -15.33
CA ASP A 107 12.68 11.63 -14.98
C ASP A 107 12.69 11.35 -13.48
N ALA A 108 13.11 10.15 -13.09
CA ALA A 108 13.41 9.87 -11.70
C ALA A 108 14.37 10.97 -11.26
N ASP A 109 13.88 11.85 -10.39
CA ASP A 109 14.61 13.02 -9.92
C ASP A 109 16.03 12.57 -9.57
N PRO A 110 17.08 13.06 -10.23
CA PRO A 110 18.45 12.61 -9.97
C PRO A 110 18.78 12.71 -8.48
N GLU A 111 18.29 13.76 -7.79
CA GLU A 111 18.47 13.93 -6.35
C GLU A 111 17.74 12.86 -5.54
N ALA A 112 16.54 12.48 -5.95
CA ALA A 112 15.80 11.40 -5.29
C ALA A 112 16.47 10.03 -5.50
N ASN A 113 16.97 9.76 -6.71
CA ASN A 113 17.74 8.56 -6.99
C ASN A 113 19.03 8.53 -6.17
N ASP A 114 19.79 9.63 -6.13
CA ASP A 114 21.02 9.72 -5.35
C ASP A 114 20.73 9.55 -3.84
N ALA A 115 19.62 10.06 -3.34
CA ALA A 115 19.18 9.83 -1.97
C ALA A 115 18.86 8.35 -1.69
N VAL A 116 18.18 7.65 -2.60
CA VAL A 116 17.90 6.20 -2.47
C VAL A 116 19.21 5.40 -2.47
N PHE A 117 20.13 5.70 -3.39
CA PHE A 117 21.42 4.98 -3.45
C PHE A 117 22.32 5.32 -2.27
N GLY A 118 22.36 6.58 -1.83
CA GLY A 118 23.06 6.98 -0.61
C GLY A 118 22.49 6.31 0.64
N ALA A 119 21.17 6.19 0.74
CA ALA A 119 20.53 5.42 1.80
C ALA A 119 20.90 3.93 1.74
N LEU A 120 20.93 3.33 0.53
CA LEU A 120 21.33 1.94 0.36
C LEU A 120 22.80 1.70 0.76
N GLU A 121 23.72 2.60 0.37
CA GLU A 121 25.14 2.54 0.76
C GLU A 121 25.33 2.73 2.27
N SER A 122 24.44 3.47 2.92
CA SER A 122 24.47 3.68 4.38
C SER A 122 23.98 2.48 5.18
N VAL A 123 23.30 1.50 4.56
CA VAL A 123 22.84 0.27 5.19
C VAL A 123 24.05 -0.57 5.60
N ARG A 124 24.48 -0.43 6.86
CA ARG A 124 25.51 -1.26 7.46
C ARG A 124 24.88 -2.49 8.07
N LEU A 125 25.27 -3.65 7.58
CA LEU A 125 24.84 -4.91 8.16
C LEU A 125 25.61 -5.19 9.46
N PRO A 126 24.94 -5.54 10.57
CA PRO A 126 25.63 -5.82 11.81
C PRO A 126 26.47 -7.11 11.73
N GLY A 127 27.74 -7.02 12.08
CA GLY A 127 28.65 -8.13 12.33
C GLY A 127 28.75 -9.15 11.20
N PRO A 128 28.39 -10.42 11.43
CA PRO A 128 28.60 -11.49 10.47
C PRO A 128 27.77 -11.37 9.18
N LEU A 129 26.74 -10.53 9.14
CA LEU A 129 25.91 -10.29 7.96
C LEU A 129 26.57 -9.38 6.92
N GLU A 130 27.62 -8.61 7.31
CA GLU A 130 28.36 -7.72 6.39
C GLU A 130 28.96 -8.50 5.20
N ARG A 131 29.41 -9.76 5.45
CA ARG A 131 29.91 -10.66 4.40
C ARG A 131 28.88 -11.02 3.34
N TYR A 132 27.58 -10.86 3.64
CA TYR A 132 26.47 -11.15 2.74
C TYR A 132 25.93 -9.90 2.05
N ALA A 133 26.47 -8.71 2.33
CA ALA A 133 26.01 -7.44 1.72
C ALA A 133 26.06 -7.48 0.18
N GLY A 134 27.08 -8.12 -0.39
CA GLY A 134 27.21 -8.32 -1.84
C GLY A 134 26.62 -9.64 -2.35
N SER A 135 26.16 -10.51 -1.46
CA SER A 135 25.57 -11.80 -1.83
C SER A 135 24.12 -11.60 -2.26
N PHE A 136 23.61 -12.51 -3.11
CA PHE A 136 22.23 -12.47 -3.61
C PHE A 136 21.88 -11.18 -4.40
N GLY A 137 22.84 -10.56 -5.09
CA GLY A 137 22.58 -9.45 -6.00
C GLY A 137 21.98 -8.21 -5.34
N GLY A 138 22.29 -7.96 -4.06
CA GLY A 138 21.80 -6.80 -3.31
C GLY A 138 20.48 -7.05 -2.54
N PHE A 139 19.95 -8.27 -2.51
CA PHE A 139 18.69 -8.59 -1.83
C PHE A 139 18.63 -8.09 -0.38
N ILE A 140 19.66 -8.37 0.43
CA ILE A 140 19.65 -8.04 1.87
C ILE A 140 19.62 -6.53 2.11
N PRO A 141 20.51 -5.71 1.53
CA PRO A 141 20.42 -4.26 1.71
C PRO A 141 19.12 -3.66 1.18
N ILE A 142 18.58 -4.14 0.06
CA ILE A 142 17.29 -3.69 -0.48
C ILE A 142 16.15 -4.08 0.47
N PHE A 143 16.15 -5.29 1.00
CA PHE A 143 15.16 -5.74 1.99
C PHE A 143 15.17 -4.84 3.23
N ILE A 144 16.36 -4.54 3.79
CA ILE A 144 16.49 -3.70 4.98
C ILE A 144 16.03 -2.27 4.68
N LEU A 145 16.45 -1.72 3.54
CA LEU A 145 16.05 -0.37 3.14
C LEU A 145 14.53 -0.27 2.98
N THR A 146 13.91 -1.26 2.33
CA THR A 146 12.46 -1.30 2.17
C THR A 146 11.77 -1.48 3.51
N ALA A 147 12.21 -2.42 4.34
CA ALA A 147 11.62 -2.68 5.64
C ALA A 147 11.70 -1.47 6.58
N THR A 148 12.80 -0.71 6.52
CA THR A 148 12.93 0.53 7.30
C THR A 148 12.12 1.68 6.70
N GLY A 149 11.99 1.74 5.38
CA GLY A 149 11.18 2.74 4.69
C GLY A 149 9.67 2.58 4.90
N GLU A 150 9.22 1.35 5.13
CA GLU A 150 7.82 1.02 5.46
C GLU A 150 7.43 1.42 6.88
N PHE A 151 8.40 1.54 7.80
CA PHE A 151 8.08 1.86 9.19
C PHE A 151 7.39 3.22 9.32
N GLY A 152 6.16 3.22 9.82
CA GLY A 152 5.35 4.42 10.01
C GLY A 152 4.64 4.91 8.73
N ASP A 153 4.58 4.11 7.68
CA ASP A 153 3.84 4.47 6.46
C ASP A 153 2.32 4.35 6.65
N LYS A 154 1.60 5.06 5.78
CA LYS A 154 0.13 5.16 5.82
C LYS A 154 -0.55 3.81 5.58
N THR A 155 0.05 2.97 4.74
CA THR A 155 -0.47 1.63 4.42
C THR A 155 -0.61 0.73 5.65
N GLN A 156 0.29 0.87 6.63
CA GLN A 156 0.23 0.10 7.88
C GLN A 156 -1.10 0.30 8.61
N LEU A 157 -1.59 1.54 8.63
CA LEU A 157 -2.86 1.82 9.30
C LEU A 157 -4.05 1.18 8.56
N VAL A 158 -4.00 1.06 7.22
CA VAL A 158 -5.04 0.36 6.43
C VAL A 158 -5.08 -1.11 6.82
N THR A 159 -3.96 -1.79 6.80
CA THR A 159 -3.84 -3.20 7.17
C THR A 159 -4.30 -3.46 8.59
N ILE A 160 -3.85 -2.61 9.54
CA ILE A 160 -4.29 -2.69 10.94
C ILE A 160 -5.81 -2.49 11.04
N GLY A 161 -6.36 -1.49 10.34
CA GLY A 161 -7.79 -1.21 10.29
C GLY A 161 -8.60 -2.40 9.75
N LEU A 162 -8.15 -3.01 8.65
CA LEU A 162 -8.78 -4.20 8.10
C LEU A 162 -8.71 -5.39 9.06
N ALA A 163 -7.57 -5.59 9.74
CA ALA A 163 -7.42 -6.66 10.71
C ALA A 163 -8.27 -6.45 11.96
N VAL A 164 -8.51 -5.19 12.34
CA VAL A 164 -9.45 -4.82 13.42
C VAL A 164 -10.89 -5.10 12.99
N GLN A 165 -11.26 -4.74 11.77
CA GLN A 165 -12.64 -4.86 11.28
C GLN A 165 -13.04 -6.31 10.97
N TYR A 166 -12.19 -7.02 10.23
CA TYR A 166 -12.50 -8.36 9.70
C TYR A 166 -11.83 -9.50 10.47
N GLY A 167 -11.04 -9.18 11.48
CA GLY A 167 -10.22 -10.15 12.20
C GLY A 167 -8.89 -10.46 11.48
N ALA A 168 -7.96 -11.04 12.23
CA ALA A 168 -6.66 -11.45 11.68
C ALA A 168 -6.82 -12.68 10.80
N THR A 169 -6.96 -12.48 9.52
CA THR A 169 -7.13 -13.52 8.50
C THR A 169 -6.05 -13.42 7.42
N SER A 170 -5.64 -14.57 6.89
CA SER A 170 -4.73 -14.63 5.74
C SER A 170 -5.33 -14.03 4.46
N ALA A 171 -6.65 -13.80 4.39
CA ALA A 171 -7.28 -13.13 3.27
C ALA A 171 -6.80 -11.69 3.11
N ILE A 172 -6.54 -10.98 4.23
CA ILE A 172 -5.98 -9.62 4.19
C ILE A 172 -4.57 -9.68 3.59
N TRP A 173 -3.71 -10.52 4.15
CA TRP A 173 -2.35 -10.69 3.66
C TRP A 173 -2.28 -11.03 2.18
N LEU A 174 -3.09 -12.00 1.74
CA LEU A 174 -3.12 -12.43 0.34
C LEU A 174 -3.67 -11.33 -0.58
N GLY A 175 -4.73 -10.62 -0.17
CA GLY A 175 -5.31 -9.52 -0.93
C GLY A 175 -4.30 -8.40 -1.15
N GLU A 176 -3.58 -8.00 -0.11
CA GLU A 176 -2.54 -6.98 -0.20
C GLU A 176 -1.35 -7.43 -1.06
N MET A 177 -0.86 -8.64 -0.89
CA MET A 177 0.24 -9.16 -1.72
C MET A 177 -0.15 -9.24 -3.20
N LEU A 178 -1.40 -9.60 -3.52
CA LEU A 178 -1.91 -9.59 -4.88
C LEU A 178 -1.99 -8.19 -5.49
N ALA A 179 -2.10 -7.14 -4.69
CA ALA A 179 -2.01 -5.74 -5.17
C ALA A 179 -0.56 -5.28 -5.28
N ILE A 180 0.24 -5.46 -4.21
CA ILE A 180 1.60 -4.92 -4.09
C ILE A 180 2.55 -5.54 -5.12
N ILE A 181 2.57 -6.87 -5.23
CA ILE A 181 3.58 -7.57 -6.06
C ILE A 181 3.45 -7.21 -7.54
N PRO A 182 2.25 -7.28 -8.18
CA PRO A 182 2.11 -6.89 -9.59
C PRO A 182 2.46 -5.42 -9.85
N ILE A 183 2.08 -4.51 -8.94
CA ILE A 183 2.40 -3.09 -9.10
C ILE A 183 3.89 -2.85 -8.94
N SER A 184 4.53 -3.49 -7.96
CA SER A 184 5.99 -3.40 -7.78
C SER A 184 6.74 -3.96 -9.00
N LEU A 185 6.26 -5.07 -9.60
CA LEU A 185 6.78 -5.58 -10.86
C LEU A 185 6.60 -4.58 -12.00
N ALA A 186 5.40 -4.01 -12.13
CA ALA A 186 5.15 -3.00 -13.15
C ALA A 186 6.07 -1.79 -12.98
N ASN A 187 6.26 -1.30 -11.76
CA ASN A 187 7.17 -0.20 -11.47
C ASN A 187 8.63 -0.56 -11.78
N ALA A 188 9.09 -1.74 -11.41
CA ALA A 188 10.46 -2.18 -11.66
C ALA A 188 10.78 -2.34 -13.15
N TYR A 189 9.81 -2.78 -13.97
CA TYR A 189 10.06 -3.06 -15.40
C TYR A 189 9.60 -1.95 -16.34
N VAL A 190 8.60 -1.16 -15.94
CA VAL A 190 7.84 -0.31 -16.88
C VAL A 190 7.89 1.17 -16.49
N PHE A 191 8.44 1.51 -15.33
CA PHE A 191 8.41 2.88 -14.80
C PHE A 191 8.91 3.94 -15.82
N HIS A 192 9.99 3.65 -16.54
CA HIS A 192 10.50 4.55 -17.58
C HIS A 192 9.54 4.78 -18.76
N THR A 193 8.60 3.84 -18.98
CA THR A 193 7.70 3.90 -20.15
C THR A 193 6.30 4.44 -19.80
N PHE A 194 5.84 4.28 -18.55
CA PHE A 194 4.44 4.57 -18.18
C PHE A 194 4.26 5.72 -17.18
N ALA A 195 5.30 6.19 -16.50
CA ALA A 195 5.20 7.27 -15.51
C ALA A 195 4.52 8.53 -16.09
N HIS A 196 4.78 8.86 -17.35
CA HIS A 196 4.18 10.01 -18.04
C HIS A 196 2.67 9.92 -18.28
N ARG A 197 2.07 8.74 -18.16
CA ARG A 197 0.63 8.53 -18.45
C ARG A 197 -0.24 8.49 -17.20
N PHE A 198 0.37 8.43 -16.02
CA PHE A 198 -0.37 8.29 -14.76
C PHE A 198 -0.69 9.65 -14.15
N ASN A 199 -1.98 10.01 -14.09
CA ASN A 199 -2.39 11.24 -13.44
C ASN A 199 -2.49 11.03 -11.92
N MET A 200 -1.38 11.30 -11.22
CA MET A 200 -1.25 11.12 -9.77
C MET A 200 -2.34 11.88 -8.98
N ARG A 201 -2.72 13.08 -9.45
CA ARG A 201 -3.78 13.85 -8.81
C ARG A 201 -5.13 13.14 -8.85
N ARG A 202 -5.49 12.55 -10.02
CA ARG A 202 -6.74 11.79 -10.15
C ARG A 202 -6.69 10.51 -9.31
N ALA A 203 -5.55 9.84 -9.22
CA ALA A 203 -5.37 8.68 -8.37
C ALA A 203 -5.59 9.01 -6.89
N HIS A 204 -4.91 10.05 -6.36
CA HIS A 204 -5.10 10.50 -4.98
C HIS A 204 -6.54 10.92 -4.70
N PHE A 205 -7.19 11.62 -5.63
CA PHE A 205 -8.59 12.00 -5.46
C PHE A 205 -9.52 10.79 -5.42
N ALA A 206 -9.36 9.83 -6.34
CA ALA A 206 -10.17 8.61 -6.37
C ALA A 206 -9.99 7.79 -5.09
N SER A 207 -8.74 7.67 -4.61
CA SER A 207 -8.42 6.99 -3.35
C SER A 207 -9.03 7.72 -2.15
N ALA A 208 -8.94 9.05 -2.09
CA ALA A 208 -9.56 9.83 -1.02
C ALA A 208 -11.08 9.63 -0.97
N VAL A 209 -11.75 9.62 -2.13
CA VAL A 209 -13.20 9.33 -2.23
C VAL A 209 -13.52 7.92 -1.78
N LEU A 210 -12.71 6.92 -2.17
CA LEU A 210 -12.89 5.54 -1.76
C LEU A 210 -12.80 5.37 -0.24
N PHE A 211 -11.77 5.96 0.39
CA PHE A 211 -11.62 5.88 1.84
C PHE A 211 -12.70 6.68 2.58
N ALA A 212 -13.13 7.84 2.05
CA ALA A 212 -14.27 8.56 2.60
C ALA A 212 -15.56 7.72 2.54
N PHE A 213 -15.76 6.99 1.43
CA PHE A 213 -16.87 6.05 1.28
C PHE A 213 -16.80 4.94 2.35
N PHE A 214 -15.65 4.27 2.54
CA PHE A 214 -15.51 3.24 3.56
C PHE A 214 -15.72 3.78 4.98
N GLY A 215 -15.22 4.97 5.28
CA GLY A 215 -15.47 5.63 6.57
C GLY A 215 -16.95 5.91 6.80
N ALA A 216 -17.66 6.41 5.79
CA ALA A 216 -19.09 6.67 5.85
C ALA A 216 -19.91 5.37 5.95
N ASP A 217 -19.52 4.34 5.23
CA ASP A 217 -20.16 3.03 5.26
C ASP A 217 -20.01 2.35 6.63
N THR A 218 -18.81 2.43 7.22
CA THR A 218 -18.58 1.94 8.59
C THR A 218 -19.43 2.69 9.63
N LEU A 219 -19.54 4.03 9.51
CA LEU A 219 -20.44 4.80 10.37
C LEU A 219 -21.92 4.41 10.17
N LEU A 220 -22.33 4.21 8.93
CA LEU A 220 -23.68 3.75 8.61
C LEU A 220 -23.95 2.38 9.27
N ALA A 221 -23.00 1.46 9.19
CA ALA A 221 -23.09 0.16 9.82
C ALA A 221 -23.20 0.23 11.34
N ILE A 222 -22.41 1.11 11.99
CA ILE A 222 -22.49 1.36 13.44
C ILE A 222 -23.87 1.89 13.83
N LEU A 223 -24.43 2.83 13.06
CA LEU A 223 -25.68 3.52 13.42
C LEU A 223 -26.94 2.71 13.08
N THR A 224 -26.90 1.92 12.00
CA THR A 224 -28.10 1.27 11.43
C THR A 224 -28.02 -0.25 11.36
N GLY A 225 -26.82 -0.82 11.56
CA GLY A 225 -26.56 -2.24 11.34
C GLY A 225 -26.52 -2.62 9.84
N PHE A 226 -26.49 -1.64 8.92
CA PHE A 226 -26.48 -1.84 7.47
C PHE A 226 -25.23 -1.27 6.84
N SER A 227 -24.52 -2.10 6.03
CA SER A 227 -23.38 -1.70 5.22
C SER A 227 -23.72 -1.83 3.73
N VAL A 228 -23.51 -0.76 2.97
CA VAL A 228 -23.68 -0.75 1.51
C VAL A 228 -22.62 -1.64 0.85
N TRP A 229 -21.38 -1.56 1.35
CA TRP A 229 -20.27 -2.33 0.83
C TRP A 229 -20.45 -3.84 1.03
N GLU A 230 -20.78 -4.29 2.24
CA GLU A 230 -21.03 -5.70 2.53
C GLU A 230 -22.19 -6.24 1.69
N THR A 231 -23.26 -5.46 1.54
CA THR A 231 -24.41 -5.82 0.69
C THR A 231 -23.99 -5.98 -0.77
N PHE A 232 -23.20 -5.04 -1.30
CA PHE A 232 -22.70 -5.09 -2.67
C PHE A 232 -21.79 -6.30 -2.91
N ILE A 233 -20.80 -6.52 -2.05
CA ILE A 233 -19.87 -7.64 -2.17
C ILE A 233 -20.61 -8.98 -1.97
N GLY A 234 -21.53 -9.05 -1.04
CA GLY A 234 -22.38 -10.23 -0.84
C GLY A 234 -23.19 -10.58 -2.10
N ALA A 235 -23.76 -9.57 -2.78
CA ALA A 235 -24.47 -9.77 -4.03
C ALA A 235 -23.54 -10.25 -5.17
N VAL A 236 -22.35 -9.65 -5.30
CA VAL A 236 -21.35 -10.07 -6.29
C VAL A 236 -20.86 -11.49 -6.04
N SER A 237 -20.61 -11.85 -4.78
CA SER A 237 -20.17 -13.19 -4.38
C SER A 237 -21.25 -14.23 -4.66
N ALA A 238 -22.52 -13.91 -4.41
CA ALA A 238 -23.66 -14.79 -4.71
C ALA A 238 -23.83 -14.99 -6.21
N ALA A 239 -23.68 -13.92 -7.01
CA ALA A 239 -23.74 -14.00 -8.47
C ALA A 239 -22.58 -14.86 -9.03
N ALA A 240 -21.37 -14.71 -8.50
CA ALA A 240 -20.22 -15.52 -8.92
C ALA A 240 -20.37 -16.99 -8.53
N ALA A 241 -20.97 -17.30 -7.38
CA ALA A 241 -21.23 -18.67 -6.96
C ALA A 241 -22.38 -19.34 -7.75
N GLY A 242 -23.30 -18.56 -8.30
CA GLY A 242 -24.40 -19.07 -9.14
C GLY A 242 -24.01 -19.34 -10.60
N VAL A 243 -22.78 -19.01 -11.02
CA VAL A 243 -22.24 -19.23 -12.37
C VAL A 243 -21.38 -20.51 -12.43
N VAL A 244 -21.06 -21.14 -11.30
CA VAL A 244 -20.36 -22.41 -11.13
C VAL A 244 -21.35 -23.52 -10.78
#